data_d97245fdd1a4599f30dc12d55ea7ae08
#
_entry.id   d97245fdd1a4599f30dc12d55ea7ae08
#
_cell.length_a   1.000
_cell.length_b   1.000
_cell.length_c   1.000
_cell.angle_alpha   90.00
_cell.angle_beta   90.00
_cell.angle_gamma   90.00
#
_symmetry.space_group_name_H-M   'P 1'
#
loop_
_entity.id
_entity.type
_entity.pdbx_description
1 polymer ?
#
loop_
_entity_poly.entity_id
_entity_poly.type
_entity_poly.pdbx_seq_one_letter_code
_entity_poly.pdbx_strand_id
1 'polypeptide(L)'
;MTAKWIKQLRDKRIKDKYGYEIVLVNDGSFDGTNNSLKKIQEKNEHITVITHQQNMGLGQVLRTGITYIEKKANENDVLCIMDADNTHDPCYIHSMLNKMKETGAECIIASRYQKGSKIIGVSWFRNLMSYGARLLYTVSLGIPNVKDYTCGYRIYKMKKIKKAMALYGDQFISETGFTCMVEILYKLYVVGTTFNEIPFELRYDLKKGASKMKVLKNAIKSIDIAIHARRRYRY
;
A
#
# COMPACT_ATOMS: atom_id res chain seq x y z
N MET A 1 -4.82 -5.42 18.08
CA MET A 1 -4.95 -6.04 16.75
C MET A 1 -3.62 -6.34 16.09
N THR A 2 -2.67 -5.46 16.19
CA THR A 2 -1.30 -5.56 15.65
C THR A 2 -0.55 -6.83 16.07
N ALA A 3 -0.79 -7.36 17.27
CA ALA A 3 -0.09 -8.55 17.79
C ALA A 3 -0.39 -9.85 17.02
N LYS A 4 -1.59 -9.99 16.45
CA LYS A 4 -1.97 -11.18 15.65
C LYS A 4 -1.21 -11.20 14.31
N TRP A 5 -1.00 -10.06 13.71
CA TRP A 5 -0.28 -9.87 12.45
C TRP A 5 1.22 -10.14 12.58
N ILE A 6 1.82 -9.64 13.66
CA ILE A 6 3.22 -9.88 13.96
C ILE A 6 3.46 -11.38 14.20
N LYS A 7 2.48 -12.08 14.82
CA LYS A 7 2.52 -13.55 14.94
C LYS A 7 2.48 -14.27 13.60
N GLN A 8 1.70 -13.75 12.62
CA GLN A 8 1.58 -14.33 11.28
C GLN A 8 2.82 -14.05 10.42
N LEU A 9 3.43 -12.85 10.52
CA LEU A 9 4.72 -12.55 9.90
C LEU A 9 5.88 -13.35 10.47
N ARG A 10 5.74 -13.87 11.69
CA ARG A 10 6.64 -14.87 12.30
C ARG A 10 6.40 -16.29 11.78
N ASP A 11 5.49 -16.51 10.84
CA ASP A 11 5.33 -17.80 10.18
C ASP A 11 6.70 -18.23 9.62
N LYS A 12 7.15 -19.45 10.00
CA LYS A 12 8.43 -20.01 9.60
C LYS A 12 8.73 -19.87 8.12
N ARG A 13 7.70 -19.92 7.27
CA ARG A 13 7.81 -19.77 5.81
C ARG A 13 8.38 -18.44 5.33
N ILE A 14 8.22 -17.37 6.11
CA ILE A 14 8.78 -16.06 5.82
C ILE A 14 10.08 -15.87 6.59
N LYS A 15 10.10 -16.18 7.88
CA LYS A 15 11.22 -15.96 8.78
C LYS A 15 12.47 -16.75 8.39
N ASP A 16 12.33 -18.02 8.01
CA ASP A 16 13.47 -18.89 7.71
C ASP A 16 14.07 -18.64 6.31
N LYS A 17 13.38 -17.82 5.47
CA LYS A 17 13.79 -17.60 4.09
C LYS A 17 14.20 -16.16 3.79
N TYR A 18 13.72 -15.19 4.56
CA TYR A 18 13.97 -13.75 4.32
C TYR A 18 14.22 -13.03 5.65
N GLY A 19 15.27 -12.21 5.71
CA GLY A 19 15.37 -11.16 6.71
C GLY A 19 14.23 -10.14 6.52
N TYR A 20 13.66 -9.61 7.60
CA TYR A 20 12.60 -8.61 7.53
C TYR A 20 12.73 -7.55 8.61
N GLU A 21 12.31 -6.35 8.31
CA GLU A 21 12.07 -5.26 9.25
C GLU A 21 10.62 -4.77 9.08
N ILE A 22 9.96 -4.43 10.17
CA ILE A 22 8.60 -3.90 10.16
C ILE A 22 8.64 -2.45 10.65
N VAL A 23 8.17 -1.54 9.81
CA VAL A 23 7.99 -0.13 10.18
C VAL A 23 6.51 0.16 10.35
N LEU A 24 6.11 0.51 11.56
CA LEU A 24 4.75 0.90 11.91
C LEU A 24 4.67 2.42 12.02
N VAL A 25 3.94 3.06 11.13
CA VAL A 25 3.70 4.49 11.19
C VAL A 25 2.32 4.75 11.81
N ASN A 26 2.29 5.40 12.96
CA ASN A 26 1.08 5.79 13.65
C ASN A 26 0.77 7.26 13.37
N ASP A 27 -0.36 7.51 12.73
CA ASP A 27 -0.77 8.83 12.28
C ASP A 27 -1.59 9.57 13.36
N GLY A 28 -0.98 9.79 14.52
CA GLY A 28 -1.58 10.58 15.60
C GLY A 28 -2.83 9.95 16.21
N SER A 29 -2.83 8.63 16.45
CA SER A 29 -3.98 7.95 17.08
C SER A 29 -4.09 8.31 18.57
N PHE A 30 -5.34 8.58 19.02
CA PHE A 30 -5.66 8.96 20.42
C PHE A 30 -6.31 7.84 21.23
N ASP A 31 -6.50 6.66 20.65
CA ASP A 31 -7.28 5.53 21.20
C ASP A 31 -6.43 4.48 21.94
N GLY A 32 -5.31 4.87 22.56
CA GLY A 32 -4.41 3.93 23.23
C GLY A 32 -3.51 3.13 22.28
N THR A 33 -3.59 3.33 20.98
CA THR A 33 -2.72 2.68 19.97
C THR A 33 -1.25 2.90 20.28
N ASN A 34 -0.84 4.11 20.68
CA ASN A 34 0.56 4.44 21.04
C ASN A 34 1.14 3.51 22.11
N ASN A 35 0.40 3.26 23.18
CA ASN A 35 0.86 2.38 24.26
C ASN A 35 1.00 0.95 23.79
N SER A 36 0.08 0.49 22.94
CA SER A 36 0.14 -0.83 22.35
C SER A 36 1.35 -1.00 21.42
N LEU A 37 1.64 0.01 20.61
CA LEU A 37 2.77 0.00 19.68
C LEU A 37 4.12 0.04 20.42
N LYS A 38 4.26 0.85 21.46
CA LYS A 38 5.47 0.85 22.33
C LYS A 38 5.76 -0.53 22.92
N LYS A 39 4.73 -1.17 23.51
CA LYS A 39 4.87 -2.52 24.06
C LYS A 39 5.26 -3.57 23.02
N ILE A 40 4.84 -3.38 21.76
CA ILE A 40 5.18 -4.28 20.66
C ILE A 40 6.64 -4.07 20.25
N GLN A 41 7.07 -2.83 20.13
CA GLN A 41 8.46 -2.47 19.79
C GLN A 41 9.44 -2.99 20.84
N GLU A 42 9.16 -2.79 22.15
CA GLU A 42 10.01 -3.25 23.26
C GLU A 42 10.24 -4.78 23.23
N LYS A 43 9.30 -5.53 22.69
CA LYS A 43 9.36 -7.01 22.61
C LYS A 43 9.93 -7.55 21.31
N ASN A 44 10.27 -6.70 20.35
CA ASN A 44 10.62 -7.14 18.99
C ASN A 44 11.64 -6.18 18.36
N GLU A 45 12.87 -6.59 18.29
CA GLU A 45 13.98 -5.82 17.70
C GLU A 45 13.82 -5.48 16.21
N HIS A 46 13.03 -6.28 15.47
CA HIS A 46 12.75 -6.05 14.05
C HIS A 46 11.60 -5.08 13.81
N ILE A 47 11.09 -4.40 14.84
CA ILE A 47 9.96 -3.50 14.73
C ILE A 47 10.38 -2.09 15.12
N THR A 48 10.19 -1.16 14.19
CA THR A 48 10.34 0.28 14.42
C THR A 48 8.96 0.93 14.41
N VAL A 49 8.70 1.79 15.39
CA VAL A 49 7.47 2.59 15.48
C VAL A 49 7.81 4.06 15.27
N ILE A 50 7.12 4.70 14.31
CA ILE A 50 7.20 6.13 14.06
C ILE A 50 5.81 6.72 14.35
N THR A 51 5.73 7.75 15.17
CA THR A 51 4.45 8.37 15.56
C THR A 51 4.42 9.84 15.15
N HIS A 52 3.40 10.23 14.40
CA HIS A 52 3.10 11.63 14.12
C HIS A 52 2.41 12.29 15.32
N GLN A 53 2.66 13.57 15.55
CA GLN A 53 2.03 14.32 16.64
C GLN A 53 0.51 14.46 16.41
N GLN A 54 0.07 14.53 15.16
CA GLN A 54 -1.33 14.65 14.77
C GLN A 54 -1.60 13.86 13.48
N ASN A 55 -2.87 13.67 13.12
CA ASN A 55 -3.25 13.02 11.88
C ASN A 55 -2.86 13.87 10.67
N MET A 56 -1.94 13.39 9.85
CA MET A 56 -1.41 14.03 8.65
C MET A 56 -1.92 13.39 7.35
N GLY A 57 -2.64 12.29 7.45
CA GLY A 57 -3.22 11.55 6.33
C GLY A 57 -2.32 10.50 5.72
N LEU A 58 -2.93 9.60 4.94
CA LEU A 58 -2.28 8.40 4.38
C LEU A 58 -1.02 8.73 3.56
N GLY A 59 -1.05 9.79 2.76
CA GLY A 59 0.10 10.18 1.95
C GLY A 59 1.33 10.51 2.79
N GLN A 60 1.14 11.23 3.91
CA GLN A 60 2.24 11.54 4.81
C GLN A 60 2.74 10.31 5.57
N VAL A 61 1.83 9.41 5.97
CA VAL A 61 2.19 8.11 6.56
C VAL A 61 3.11 7.32 5.63
N LEU A 62 2.74 7.22 4.36
CA LEU A 62 3.55 6.52 3.36
C LEU A 62 4.88 7.22 3.11
N ARG A 63 4.88 8.55 3.00
CA ARG A 63 6.11 9.33 2.85
C ARG A 63 7.07 9.06 4.00
N THR A 64 6.60 9.17 5.25
CA THR A 64 7.40 8.92 6.44
C THR A 64 7.98 7.50 6.45
N GLY A 65 7.15 6.49 6.21
CA GLY A 65 7.57 5.09 6.20
C GLY A 65 8.56 4.77 5.07
N ILE A 66 8.27 5.22 3.85
CA ILE A 66 9.14 4.97 2.69
C ILE A 66 10.48 5.67 2.82
N THR A 67 10.49 6.94 3.25
CA THR A 67 11.75 7.69 3.48
C THR A 67 12.62 7.05 4.56
N TYR A 68 12.00 6.51 5.63
CA TYR A 68 12.74 5.78 6.66
C TYR A 68 13.38 4.50 6.10
N ILE A 69 12.60 3.72 5.34
CA ILE A 69 13.07 2.45 4.79
C ILE A 69 14.11 2.67 3.69
N GLU A 70 13.93 3.68 2.85
CA GLU A 70 14.82 4.00 1.72
C GLU A 70 16.28 4.19 2.16
N LYS A 71 16.50 4.83 3.32
CA LYS A 71 17.83 5.08 3.91
C LYS A 71 18.54 3.81 4.36
N LYS A 72 17.83 2.73 4.61
CA LYS A 72 18.35 1.47 5.17
C LYS A 72 18.36 0.33 4.17
N ALA A 73 17.37 0.29 3.29
CA ALA A 73 17.18 -0.82 2.37
C ALA A 73 18.16 -0.77 1.18
N ASN A 74 18.55 -1.96 0.73
CA ASN A 74 19.33 -2.13 -0.49
C ASN A 74 18.42 -2.17 -1.72
N GLU A 75 18.97 -1.98 -2.93
CA GLU A 75 18.20 -2.02 -4.18
C GLU A 75 17.51 -3.37 -4.44
N ASN A 76 18.10 -4.45 -3.95
CA ASN A 76 17.58 -5.81 -4.11
C ASN A 76 16.47 -6.16 -3.12
N ASP A 77 16.25 -5.33 -2.10
CA ASP A 77 15.21 -5.55 -1.11
C ASP A 77 13.81 -5.32 -1.70
N VAL A 78 12.82 -5.83 -1.00
CA VAL A 78 11.41 -5.69 -1.37
C VAL A 78 10.67 -4.93 -0.27
N LEU A 79 10.09 -3.80 -0.64
CA LEU A 79 9.18 -3.03 0.20
C LEU A 79 7.77 -3.63 0.11
N CYS A 80 7.18 -3.99 1.24
CA CYS A 80 5.76 -4.34 1.34
C CYS A 80 4.99 -3.22 2.04
N ILE A 81 3.95 -2.70 1.40
CA ILE A 81 3.00 -1.75 1.99
C ILE A 81 1.68 -2.45 2.24
N MET A 82 1.12 -2.28 3.44
CA MET A 82 -0.16 -2.86 3.80
C MET A 82 -0.84 -2.07 4.93
N ASP A 83 -2.17 -2.11 4.98
CA ASP A 83 -2.94 -1.49 6.06
C ASP A 83 -2.87 -2.35 7.33
N ALA A 84 -2.81 -1.69 8.51
CA ALA A 84 -2.73 -2.36 9.81
C ALA A 84 -4.10 -2.50 10.49
N ASP A 85 -5.20 -2.49 9.73
CA ASP A 85 -6.59 -2.54 10.23
C ASP A 85 -7.25 -3.93 10.13
N ASN A 86 -6.44 -4.96 9.87
CA ASN A 86 -6.84 -6.36 9.70
C ASN A 86 -7.61 -6.69 8.41
N THR A 87 -7.63 -5.79 7.44
CA THR A 87 -8.23 -6.05 6.12
C THR A 87 -7.24 -6.70 5.13
N HIS A 88 -5.94 -6.51 5.34
CA HIS A 88 -4.86 -7.08 4.54
C HIS A 88 -4.17 -8.22 5.30
N ASP A 89 -4.37 -9.47 4.88
CA ASP A 89 -3.74 -10.62 5.53
C ASP A 89 -2.29 -10.80 5.03
N PRO A 90 -1.29 -10.87 5.93
CA PRO A 90 0.11 -11.08 5.57
C PRO A 90 0.40 -12.39 4.82
N CYS A 91 -0.50 -13.37 4.86
CA CYS A 91 -0.31 -14.65 4.14
C CYS A 91 -0.10 -14.46 2.63
N TYR A 92 -0.61 -13.38 2.04
CA TYR A 92 -0.45 -13.05 0.62
C TYR A 92 0.96 -12.59 0.25
N ILE A 93 1.80 -12.15 1.20
CA ILE A 93 3.17 -11.68 0.93
C ILE A 93 3.96 -12.76 0.19
N HIS A 94 3.86 -14.02 0.63
CA HIS A 94 4.55 -15.12 -0.02
C HIS A 94 4.11 -15.32 -1.49
N SER A 95 2.81 -15.29 -1.74
CA SER A 95 2.26 -15.38 -3.10
C SER A 95 2.70 -14.21 -3.98
N MET A 96 2.76 -12.98 -3.42
CA MET A 96 3.24 -11.82 -4.13
C MET A 96 4.73 -11.93 -4.48
N LEU A 97 5.58 -12.41 -3.55
CA LEU A 97 7.00 -12.63 -3.77
C LEU A 97 7.25 -13.72 -4.83
N ASN A 98 6.48 -14.80 -4.82
CA ASN A 98 6.55 -15.84 -5.84
C ASN A 98 6.14 -15.27 -7.21
N LYS A 99 5.03 -14.51 -7.27
CA LYS A 99 4.58 -13.87 -8.52
C LYS A 99 5.61 -12.90 -9.07
N MET A 100 6.27 -12.13 -8.20
CA MET A 100 7.37 -11.23 -8.59
C MET A 100 8.54 -11.99 -9.23
N LYS A 101 8.89 -13.16 -8.69
CA LYS A 101 9.95 -14.02 -9.25
C LYS A 101 9.55 -14.66 -10.58
N GLU A 102 8.34 -15.20 -10.65
CA GLU A 102 7.82 -15.88 -11.84
C GLU A 102 7.71 -14.94 -13.05
N THR A 103 7.26 -13.71 -12.83
CA THR A 103 6.97 -12.78 -13.93
C THR A 103 8.08 -11.77 -14.18
N GLY A 104 9.06 -11.65 -13.27
CA GLY A 104 10.06 -10.59 -13.32
C GLY A 104 9.49 -9.19 -13.03
N ALA A 105 8.20 -9.07 -12.71
CA ALA A 105 7.57 -7.80 -12.40
C ALA A 105 8.21 -7.15 -11.16
N GLU A 106 8.24 -5.83 -11.16
CA GLU A 106 8.93 -5.04 -10.13
C GLU A 106 7.97 -4.45 -9.09
N CYS A 107 6.66 -4.52 -9.39
CA CYS A 107 5.58 -4.25 -8.45
C CYS A 107 4.51 -5.33 -8.57
N ILE A 108 4.08 -5.91 -7.45
CA ILE A 108 2.92 -6.80 -7.40
C ILE A 108 1.84 -6.18 -6.52
N ILE A 109 0.61 -6.20 -7.01
CA ILE A 109 -0.56 -5.68 -6.33
C ILE A 109 -1.45 -6.85 -5.90
N ALA A 110 -1.86 -6.88 -4.64
CA ALA A 110 -2.96 -7.73 -4.19
C ALA A 110 -4.26 -7.09 -4.67
N SER A 111 -4.82 -7.64 -5.76
CA SER A 111 -5.91 -7.02 -6.51
C SER A 111 -7.26 -7.60 -6.13
N ARG A 112 -8.24 -6.72 -5.96
CA ARG A 112 -9.65 -7.06 -5.74
C ARG A 112 -10.37 -7.48 -7.03
N TYR A 113 -9.71 -7.34 -8.18
CA TYR A 113 -10.31 -7.50 -9.50
C TYR A 113 -9.69 -8.63 -10.33
N GLN A 114 -8.81 -9.42 -9.74
CA GLN A 114 -8.30 -10.64 -10.37
C GLN A 114 -9.27 -11.81 -10.18
N LYS A 115 -9.25 -12.77 -11.10
CA LYS A 115 -10.06 -13.99 -10.97
C LYS A 115 -9.68 -14.71 -9.67
N GLY A 116 -10.67 -15.02 -8.85
CA GLY A 116 -10.50 -15.63 -7.52
C GLY A 116 -10.46 -14.63 -6.36
N SER A 117 -10.47 -13.33 -6.62
CA SER A 117 -10.59 -12.32 -5.56
C SER A 117 -11.99 -12.30 -4.94
N LYS A 118 -12.06 -11.94 -3.66
CA LYS A 118 -13.31 -11.73 -2.93
C LYS A 118 -13.28 -10.42 -2.17
N ILE A 119 -14.42 -9.75 -2.06
CA ILE A 119 -14.62 -8.56 -1.24
C ILE A 119 -15.75 -8.86 -0.26
N ILE A 120 -15.44 -8.93 1.02
CA ILE A 120 -16.38 -9.31 2.08
C ILE A 120 -16.58 -8.11 3.02
N GLY A 121 -17.85 -7.83 3.37
CA GLY A 121 -18.20 -6.77 4.32
C GLY A 121 -18.20 -5.35 3.74
N VAL A 122 -18.23 -5.20 2.42
CA VAL A 122 -18.35 -3.90 1.72
C VAL A 122 -19.73 -3.76 1.13
N SER A 123 -20.40 -2.61 1.34
CA SER A 123 -21.71 -2.35 0.76
C SER A 123 -21.67 -2.34 -0.78
N TRP A 124 -22.78 -2.72 -1.41
CA TRP A 124 -22.90 -2.76 -2.87
C TRP A 124 -22.60 -1.42 -3.52
N PHE A 125 -23.04 -0.31 -2.90
CA PHE A 125 -22.80 1.04 -3.39
C PHE A 125 -21.29 1.38 -3.44
N ARG A 126 -20.55 1.02 -2.40
CA ARG A 126 -19.08 1.21 -2.37
C ARG A 126 -18.38 0.34 -3.40
N ASN A 127 -18.88 -0.88 -3.62
CA ASN A 127 -18.36 -1.74 -4.68
C ASN A 127 -18.59 -1.10 -6.05
N LEU A 128 -19.79 -0.59 -6.32
CA LEU A 128 -20.12 0.10 -7.58
C LEU A 128 -19.18 1.30 -7.81
N MET A 129 -19.00 2.16 -6.80
CA MET A 129 -18.07 3.29 -6.86
C MET A 129 -16.62 2.85 -7.11
N SER A 130 -16.21 1.74 -6.51
CA SER A 130 -14.87 1.16 -6.70
C SER A 130 -14.67 0.63 -8.13
N TYR A 131 -15.68 0.00 -8.71
CA TYR A 131 -15.65 -0.41 -10.12
C TYR A 131 -15.61 0.79 -11.08
N GLY A 132 -16.38 1.85 -10.80
CA GLY A 132 -16.34 3.10 -11.56
C GLY A 132 -14.94 3.75 -11.52
N ALA A 133 -14.32 3.83 -10.35
CA ALA A 133 -12.95 4.35 -10.21
C ALA A 133 -11.94 3.47 -10.96
N ARG A 134 -12.08 2.14 -10.91
CA ARG A 134 -11.26 1.21 -11.68
C ARG A 134 -11.33 1.50 -13.17
N LEU A 135 -12.55 1.57 -13.73
CA LEU A 135 -12.77 1.85 -15.16
C LEU A 135 -12.15 3.19 -15.55
N LEU A 136 -12.41 4.23 -14.77
CA LEU A 136 -11.86 5.56 -14.97
C LEU A 136 -10.32 5.54 -15.05
N TYR A 137 -9.64 4.93 -14.09
CA TYR A 137 -8.18 4.86 -14.09
C TYR A 137 -7.63 3.95 -15.19
N THR A 138 -8.32 2.85 -15.53
CA THR A 138 -7.89 1.97 -16.62
C THR A 138 -7.89 2.72 -17.95
N VAL A 139 -8.93 3.50 -18.23
CA VAL A 139 -9.04 4.28 -19.48
C VAL A 139 -8.06 5.46 -19.47
N SER A 140 -7.96 6.19 -18.36
CA SER A 140 -7.17 7.43 -18.30
C SER A 140 -5.66 7.18 -18.18
N LEU A 141 -5.23 6.20 -17.37
CA LEU A 141 -3.82 5.95 -17.10
C LEU A 141 -3.24 4.83 -17.95
N GLY A 142 -4.02 3.77 -18.22
CA GLY A 142 -3.66 2.69 -19.13
C GLY A 142 -2.38 1.94 -18.73
N ILE A 143 -2.14 1.72 -17.43
CA ILE A 143 -0.94 1.02 -16.96
C ILE A 143 -1.08 -0.47 -17.28
N PRO A 144 -0.15 -1.07 -18.04
CA PRO A 144 -0.23 -2.48 -18.40
C PRO A 144 -0.26 -3.40 -17.18
N ASN A 145 -1.08 -4.46 -17.25
CA ASN A 145 -1.24 -5.48 -16.19
C ASN A 145 -1.77 -4.97 -14.85
N VAL A 146 -2.37 -3.76 -14.80
CA VAL A 146 -2.98 -3.18 -13.61
C VAL A 146 -4.49 -3.07 -13.78
N LYS A 147 -5.23 -3.67 -12.85
CA LYS A 147 -6.68 -3.56 -12.70
C LYS A 147 -7.07 -2.84 -11.41
N ASP A 148 -6.23 -2.91 -10.38
CA ASP A 148 -6.48 -2.30 -9.07
C ASP A 148 -5.55 -1.14 -8.77
N TYR A 149 -5.98 0.06 -9.16
CA TYR A 149 -5.22 1.30 -8.98
C TYR A 149 -5.23 1.83 -7.54
N THR A 150 -6.19 1.41 -6.72
CA THR A 150 -6.46 2.02 -5.41
C THR A 150 -6.14 1.12 -4.22
N CYS A 151 -5.88 -0.17 -4.42
CA CYS A 151 -5.46 -1.06 -3.35
C CYS A 151 -4.10 -0.63 -2.79
N GLY A 152 -3.99 -0.55 -1.46
CA GLY A 152 -2.75 -0.23 -0.75
C GLY A 152 -1.85 -1.44 -0.48
N TYR A 153 -2.33 -2.66 -0.71
CA TYR A 153 -1.56 -3.86 -0.45
C TYR A 153 -0.68 -4.21 -1.65
N ARG A 154 0.59 -3.82 -1.58
CA ARG A 154 1.53 -3.95 -2.69
C ARG A 154 2.92 -4.29 -2.21
N ILE A 155 3.69 -4.98 -3.06
CA ILE A 155 5.15 -5.10 -2.89
C ILE A 155 5.87 -4.44 -4.07
N TYR A 156 7.06 -3.89 -3.79
CA TYR A 156 7.86 -3.15 -4.75
C TYR A 156 9.33 -3.54 -4.62
N LYS A 157 10.06 -3.66 -5.73
CA LYS A 157 11.52 -3.70 -5.68
C LYS A 157 12.06 -2.33 -5.25
N MET A 158 12.92 -2.31 -4.23
CA MET A 158 13.46 -1.06 -3.69
C MET A 158 14.19 -0.21 -4.72
N LYS A 159 14.88 -0.81 -5.69
CA LYS A 159 15.51 -0.07 -6.80
C LYS A 159 14.55 0.85 -7.55
N LYS A 160 13.27 0.49 -7.69
CA LYS A 160 12.25 1.32 -8.36
C LYS A 160 11.73 2.44 -7.47
N ILE A 161 11.59 2.17 -6.19
CA ILE A 161 11.27 3.20 -5.19
C ILE A 161 12.39 4.24 -5.14
N LYS A 162 13.66 3.80 -5.01
CA LYS A 162 14.83 4.69 -5.00
C LYS A 162 14.92 5.52 -6.29
N LYS A 163 14.72 4.89 -7.46
CA LYS A 163 14.70 5.60 -8.74
C LYS A 163 13.60 6.67 -8.80
N ALA A 164 12.40 6.35 -8.33
CA ALA A 164 11.30 7.32 -8.31
C ALA A 164 11.56 8.45 -7.30
N MET A 165 12.10 8.13 -6.12
CA MET A 165 12.46 9.15 -5.13
C MET A 165 13.59 10.06 -5.64
N ALA A 166 14.57 9.52 -6.34
CA ALA A 166 15.64 10.32 -6.96
C ALA A 166 15.09 11.27 -8.03
N LEU A 167 14.08 10.85 -8.80
CA LEU A 167 13.48 11.68 -9.86
C LEU A 167 12.53 12.74 -9.31
N TYR A 168 11.67 12.39 -8.36
CA TYR A 168 10.58 13.26 -7.89
C TYR A 168 10.89 13.98 -6.55
N GLY A 169 11.94 13.55 -5.82
CA GLY A 169 12.30 14.11 -4.52
C GLY A 169 11.10 14.08 -3.55
N ASP A 170 10.88 15.19 -2.86
CA ASP A 170 9.77 15.37 -1.94
C ASP A 170 8.39 15.29 -2.61
N GLN A 171 8.34 15.44 -3.92
CA GLN A 171 7.11 15.32 -4.71
C GLN A 171 6.77 13.87 -5.08
N PHE A 172 7.56 12.86 -4.66
CA PHE A 172 7.24 11.45 -4.94
C PHE A 172 5.85 11.06 -4.41
N ILE A 173 5.47 11.59 -3.25
CA ILE A 173 4.13 11.46 -2.68
C ILE A 173 3.63 12.85 -2.30
N SER A 174 2.85 13.50 -3.13
CA SER A 174 2.29 14.84 -2.91
C SER A 174 0.85 14.80 -2.41
N GLU A 175 0.10 13.77 -2.77
CA GLU A 175 -1.28 13.57 -2.33
C GLU A 175 -1.35 13.16 -0.85
N THR A 176 -2.27 13.76 -0.09
CA THR A 176 -2.42 13.48 1.35
C THR A 176 -3.41 12.35 1.66
N GLY A 177 -4.37 12.10 0.75
CA GLY A 177 -5.44 11.11 0.93
C GLY A 177 -5.17 9.79 0.20
N PHE A 178 -6.23 8.98 0.01
CA PHE A 178 -6.16 7.69 -0.68
C PHE A 178 -5.69 7.77 -2.14
N THR A 179 -5.79 8.92 -2.76
CA THR A 179 -5.30 9.20 -4.11
C THR A 179 -3.78 9.07 -4.23
N CYS A 180 -3.04 9.14 -3.12
CA CYS A 180 -1.59 8.88 -3.10
C CYS A 180 -1.23 7.49 -3.63
N MET A 181 -2.12 6.50 -3.50
CA MET A 181 -1.89 5.16 -4.04
C MET A 181 -1.85 5.14 -5.57
N VAL A 182 -2.67 5.97 -6.21
CA VAL A 182 -2.70 6.13 -7.66
C VAL A 182 -1.50 6.96 -8.13
N GLU A 183 -1.16 8.01 -7.40
CA GLU A 183 0.02 8.84 -7.66
C GLU A 183 1.30 8.01 -7.65
N ILE A 184 1.55 7.25 -6.58
CA ILE A 184 2.73 6.37 -6.46
C ILE A 184 2.78 5.38 -7.64
N LEU A 185 1.64 4.76 -7.95
CA LEU A 185 1.55 3.79 -9.03
C LEU A 185 1.95 4.41 -10.38
N TYR A 186 1.40 5.58 -10.68
CA TYR A 186 1.66 6.25 -11.95
C TYR A 186 3.11 6.77 -12.03
N LYS A 187 3.65 7.35 -10.97
CA LYS A 187 5.06 7.79 -10.91
C LYS A 187 6.03 6.63 -11.07
N LEU A 188 5.72 5.48 -10.49
CA LEU A 188 6.50 4.26 -10.71
C LEU A 188 6.39 3.76 -12.16
N TYR A 189 5.22 3.87 -12.78
CA TYR A 189 5.06 3.56 -14.20
C TYR A 189 5.93 4.47 -15.09
N VAL A 190 5.97 5.77 -14.81
CA VAL A 190 6.82 6.74 -15.54
C VAL A 190 8.31 6.39 -15.46
N VAL A 191 8.79 5.89 -14.31
CA VAL A 191 10.20 5.45 -14.18
C VAL A 191 10.48 4.04 -14.75
N GLY A 192 9.50 3.47 -15.47
CA GLY A 192 9.63 2.20 -16.17
C GLY A 192 9.50 0.97 -15.25
N THR A 193 8.67 1.05 -14.21
CA THR A 193 8.33 -0.12 -13.38
C THR A 193 7.36 -1.03 -14.12
N THR A 194 7.60 -2.33 -14.04
CA THR A 194 6.69 -3.37 -14.55
C THR A 194 5.77 -3.89 -13.45
N PHE A 195 4.50 -4.14 -13.78
CA PHE A 195 3.45 -4.50 -12.83
C PHE A 195 2.87 -5.87 -13.10
N ASN A 196 2.41 -6.52 -12.05
CA ASN A 196 1.54 -7.69 -12.11
C ASN A 196 0.62 -7.71 -10.88
N GLU A 197 -0.38 -8.59 -10.88
CA GLU A 197 -1.36 -8.68 -9.81
C GLU A 197 -1.56 -10.13 -9.37
N ILE A 198 -1.92 -10.32 -8.10
CA ILE A 198 -2.45 -11.56 -7.58
C ILE A 198 -3.87 -11.35 -7.05
N PRO A 199 -4.73 -12.37 -7.05
CA PRO A 199 -6.01 -12.29 -6.36
C PRO A 199 -5.82 -12.27 -4.84
N PHE A 200 -6.67 -11.52 -4.13
CA PHE A 200 -6.73 -11.62 -2.68
C PHE A 200 -8.16 -11.43 -2.16
N GLU A 201 -8.40 -11.87 -0.93
CA GLU A 201 -9.65 -11.70 -0.24
C GLU A 201 -9.59 -10.49 0.69
N LEU A 202 -10.34 -9.43 0.37
CA LEU A 202 -10.46 -8.24 1.19
C LEU A 202 -11.53 -8.45 2.27
N ARG A 203 -11.12 -8.54 3.54
CA ARG A 203 -11.96 -8.83 4.70
C ARG A 203 -12.32 -7.55 5.45
N TYR A 204 -13.24 -6.76 4.89
CA TYR A 204 -13.74 -5.53 5.55
C TYR A 204 -14.59 -5.83 6.79
N ASP A 205 -15.17 -7.02 6.87
CA ASP A 205 -15.90 -7.53 8.04
C ASP A 205 -15.03 -7.68 9.29
N LEU A 206 -13.72 -7.83 9.12
CA LEU A 206 -12.75 -7.91 10.23
C LEU A 206 -12.30 -6.54 10.73
N LYS A 207 -12.62 -5.47 10.01
CA LYS A 207 -12.28 -4.10 10.41
C LYS A 207 -13.08 -3.67 11.62
N LYS A 208 -12.40 -3.27 12.70
CA LYS A 208 -13.04 -2.67 13.86
C LYS A 208 -13.16 -1.15 13.64
N GLY A 209 -14.39 -0.64 13.74
CA GLY A 209 -14.71 0.78 13.61
C GLY A 209 -15.18 1.21 12.22
N ALA A 210 -15.80 2.40 12.17
CA ALA A 210 -16.32 2.96 10.93
C ALA A 210 -15.21 3.39 9.97
N SER A 211 -15.47 3.29 8.67
CA SER A 211 -14.56 3.79 7.65
C SER A 211 -14.53 5.33 7.68
N LYS A 212 -13.37 5.90 7.90
CA LYS A 212 -13.15 7.37 7.86
C LYS A 212 -13.11 7.93 6.42
N MET A 213 -13.28 7.09 5.41
CA MET A 213 -13.19 7.50 4.01
C MET A 213 -14.40 8.32 3.58
N LYS A 214 -14.18 9.57 3.18
CA LYS A 214 -15.21 10.46 2.58
C LYS A 214 -15.37 10.11 1.11
N VAL A 215 -16.33 9.22 0.79
CA VAL A 215 -16.50 8.60 -0.54
C VAL A 215 -16.63 9.65 -1.66
N LEU A 216 -17.53 10.63 -1.51
CA LEU A 216 -17.74 11.68 -2.52
C LEU A 216 -16.50 12.54 -2.75
N LYS A 217 -15.82 12.98 -1.68
CA LYS A 217 -14.60 13.78 -1.80
C LYS A 217 -13.49 13.00 -2.52
N ASN A 218 -13.36 11.71 -2.23
CA ASN A 218 -12.39 10.87 -2.91
C ASN A 218 -12.77 10.59 -4.37
N ALA A 219 -14.06 10.47 -4.69
CA ALA A 219 -14.51 10.30 -6.07
C ALA A 219 -14.15 11.53 -6.93
N ILE A 220 -14.41 12.74 -6.44
CA ILE A 220 -14.05 14.00 -7.16
C ILE A 220 -12.53 14.06 -7.36
N LYS A 221 -11.74 13.81 -6.32
CA LYS A 221 -10.28 13.76 -6.45
C LYS A 221 -9.80 12.68 -7.42
N SER A 222 -10.47 11.54 -7.45
CA SER A 222 -10.16 10.46 -8.40
C SER A 222 -10.35 10.90 -9.85
N ILE A 223 -11.40 11.66 -10.13
CA ILE A 223 -11.65 12.22 -11.47
C ILE A 223 -10.56 13.24 -11.82
N ASP A 224 -10.24 14.16 -10.91
CA ASP A 224 -9.17 15.14 -11.11
C ASP A 224 -7.83 14.48 -11.45
N ILE A 225 -7.44 13.47 -10.67
CA ILE A 225 -6.19 12.73 -10.93
C ILE A 225 -6.27 11.97 -12.25
N ALA A 226 -7.38 11.30 -12.54
CA ALA A 226 -7.54 10.56 -13.79
C ALA A 226 -7.35 11.45 -15.04
N ILE A 227 -7.84 12.67 -14.98
CA ILE A 227 -7.73 13.63 -16.09
C ILE A 227 -6.33 14.25 -16.16
N HIS A 228 -5.75 14.60 -15.01
CA HIS A 228 -4.54 15.43 -14.96
C HIS A 228 -3.25 14.65 -14.65
N ALA A 229 -3.31 13.37 -14.25
CA ALA A 229 -2.13 12.63 -13.83
C ALA A 229 -1.04 12.59 -14.92
N ARG A 230 -1.40 12.39 -16.18
CA ARG A 230 -0.46 12.36 -17.29
C ARG A 230 0.31 13.68 -17.45
N ARG A 231 -0.34 14.82 -17.16
CA ARG A 231 0.27 16.15 -17.20
C ARG A 231 1.00 16.47 -15.89
N ARG A 232 0.39 16.14 -14.75
CA ARG A 232 0.88 16.49 -13.41
C ARG A 232 2.10 15.67 -12.98
N TYR A 233 2.19 14.41 -13.40
CA TYR A 233 3.21 13.45 -12.95
C TYR A 233 4.18 13.03 -14.05
N ARG A 234 4.08 13.58 -15.26
CA ARG A 234 5.16 13.51 -16.25
C ARG A 234 6.26 14.47 -15.85
N TYR A 235 7.48 13.97 -15.94
CA TYR A 235 8.69 14.77 -15.87
C TYR A 235 9.00 15.32 -17.26
#